data_cb871826a002f8f7d67c3498ac2f5675
#
_entry.id   cb871826a002f8f7d67c3498ac2f5675
#
_cell.length_a   1.000
_cell.length_b   1.000
_cell.length_c   1.000
_cell.angle_alpha   90.00
_cell.angle_beta   90.00
_cell.angle_gamma   90.00
#
_symmetry.space_group_name_H-M   'P 1'
#
loop_
_entity.id
_entity.type
_entity.pdbx_description
1 polymer ?
#
loop_
_entity_poly.entity_id
_entity_poly.type
_entity_poly.pdbx_seq_one_letter_code
_entity_poly.pdbx_strand_id
1 'polypeptide(L)'
;MESVLTRSQFVRWRAAIFAIFFASGLSIATWASRVPSIKADLDLDNAQVGLILLGMGVASIVGISTSPAVVARTGARRGMLVTMLLFAVGITLVGLGATLFASVPVVLIGMVLFGFGNGSLDVMMNVEATAIEQQMGKTVLPVFHAFFSLGTVIGAGIGALAAHLTTTVAVHASIMGALIAVVAIVCFFQVPSREAALDPTPGEQQSWGDRMHVALEAWREPRTYLIGVVMLGMAFAEGGANDWIALGTEQGHGFASGTGAVALAVFSVGMTVVRIFGGPLVDRFGRVAVLRILAVAAASGILLFILGPNLPLVLVGAALWGIGASLGFPLGMSAAADDPAKAAARVSAAATIGYVAFLGGPPVLGFISEHIGLLNTLFILVALVVASGLFSGAARPLREDEKTAAPTKSA
;
A
#
# COMPACT_ATOMS: atom_id res chain seq x y z
N MET A 1 -11.47 -33.66 -10.55
CA MET A 1 -11.28 -33.22 -11.97
C MET A 1 -11.34 -31.73 -11.99
N GLU A 2 -10.20 -31.03 -11.98
CA GLU A 2 -10.18 -29.61 -12.23
C GLU A 2 -10.70 -29.35 -13.65
N SER A 3 -11.76 -28.60 -13.77
CA SER A 3 -12.29 -28.20 -15.06
C SER A 3 -11.26 -27.29 -15.74
N VAL A 4 -10.63 -27.76 -16.80
CA VAL A 4 -9.68 -26.97 -17.60
C VAL A 4 -10.43 -25.73 -18.10
N LEU A 5 -9.99 -24.56 -17.62
CA LEU A 5 -10.60 -23.30 -18.03
C LEU A 5 -10.46 -23.11 -19.54
N THR A 6 -11.54 -22.71 -20.21
CA THR A 6 -11.46 -22.30 -21.61
C THR A 6 -10.64 -21.02 -21.73
N ARG A 7 -10.02 -20.75 -22.89
CA ARG A 7 -9.28 -19.52 -23.16
C ARG A 7 -10.12 -18.26 -22.86
N SER A 8 -11.39 -18.27 -23.16
CA SER A 8 -12.31 -17.15 -22.89
C SER A 8 -12.53 -16.95 -21.38
N GLN A 9 -12.70 -18.04 -20.62
CA GLN A 9 -12.83 -17.96 -19.15
C GLN A 9 -11.55 -17.43 -18.51
N PHE A 10 -10.38 -17.89 -18.97
CA PHE A 10 -9.09 -17.39 -18.49
C PHE A 10 -8.89 -15.89 -18.76
N VAL A 11 -9.20 -15.42 -19.96
CA VAL A 11 -9.09 -13.99 -20.30
C VAL A 11 -10.02 -13.14 -19.43
N ARG A 12 -11.26 -13.58 -19.20
CA ARG A 12 -12.22 -12.88 -18.34
C ARG A 12 -11.77 -12.83 -16.90
N TRP A 13 -11.29 -13.94 -16.36
CA TRP A 13 -10.73 -13.99 -15.01
C TRP A 13 -9.55 -13.02 -14.85
N ARG A 14 -8.58 -13.06 -15.75
CA ARG A 14 -7.43 -12.14 -15.72
C ARG A 14 -7.87 -10.67 -15.80
N ALA A 15 -8.82 -10.34 -16.67
CA ALA A 15 -9.35 -8.98 -16.78
C ALA A 15 -10.06 -8.54 -15.49
N ALA A 16 -10.78 -9.44 -14.83
CA ALA A 16 -11.45 -9.16 -13.57
C ALA A 16 -10.43 -8.84 -12.47
N ILE A 17 -9.33 -9.60 -12.38
CA ILE A 17 -8.29 -9.31 -11.35
C ILE A 17 -7.59 -7.98 -11.63
N PHE A 18 -7.31 -7.62 -12.90
CA PHE A 18 -6.83 -6.27 -13.25
C PHE A 18 -7.80 -5.18 -12.80
N ALA A 19 -9.10 -5.36 -13.03
CA ALA A 19 -10.12 -4.41 -12.61
C ALA A 19 -10.23 -4.30 -11.08
N ILE A 20 -10.03 -5.39 -10.34
CA ILE A 20 -10.01 -5.39 -8.87
C ILE A 20 -8.80 -4.60 -8.33
N PHE A 21 -7.60 -4.83 -8.85
CA PHE A 21 -6.42 -4.04 -8.49
C PHE A 21 -6.62 -2.55 -8.78
N PHE A 22 -7.15 -2.23 -9.96
CA PHE A 22 -7.48 -0.86 -10.34
C PHE A 22 -8.50 -0.23 -9.38
N ALA A 23 -9.59 -0.92 -9.06
CA ALA A 23 -10.64 -0.43 -8.15
C ALA A 23 -10.11 -0.23 -6.72
N SER A 24 -9.19 -1.10 -6.25
CA SER A 24 -8.54 -0.93 -4.94
C SER A 24 -7.71 0.36 -4.89
N GLY A 25 -6.87 0.62 -5.90
CA GLY A 25 -6.13 1.86 -6.00
C GLY A 25 -7.01 3.10 -6.11
N LEU A 26 -8.06 3.02 -6.93
CA LEU A 26 -9.05 4.07 -7.10
C LEU A 26 -9.72 4.45 -5.77
N SER A 27 -10.05 3.45 -4.95
CA SER A 27 -10.73 3.67 -3.66
C SER A 27 -9.84 4.37 -2.63
N ILE A 28 -8.56 4.00 -2.55
CA ILE A 28 -7.59 4.67 -1.67
C ILE A 28 -7.44 6.14 -2.06
N ALA A 29 -7.28 6.42 -3.35
CA ALA A 29 -7.15 7.78 -3.84
C ALA A 29 -8.44 8.61 -3.67
N THR A 30 -9.61 7.99 -3.65
CA THR A 30 -10.89 8.65 -3.35
C THR A 30 -10.88 9.25 -1.94
N TRP A 31 -10.41 8.51 -0.93
CA TRP A 31 -10.20 9.04 0.41
C TRP A 31 -9.08 10.08 0.42
N ALA A 32 -7.88 9.70 0.01
CA ALA A 32 -6.67 10.49 0.16
C ALA A 32 -6.77 11.89 -0.51
N SER A 33 -7.42 11.98 -1.67
CA SER A 33 -7.63 13.25 -2.37
C SER A 33 -8.65 14.18 -1.69
N ARG A 34 -9.50 13.66 -0.80
CA ARG A 34 -10.57 14.42 -0.13
C ARG A 34 -10.30 14.69 1.36
N VAL A 35 -9.17 14.24 1.89
CA VAL A 35 -8.77 14.48 3.30
C VAL A 35 -8.86 15.97 3.68
N PRO A 36 -8.38 16.94 2.86
CA PRO A 36 -8.52 18.36 3.20
C PRO A 36 -9.99 18.80 3.36
N SER A 37 -10.88 18.34 2.47
CA SER A 37 -12.30 18.66 2.53
C SER A 37 -12.97 18.02 3.76
N ILE A 38 -12.67 16.74 4.04
CA ILE A 38 -13.22 16.02 5.20
C ILE A 38 -12.78 16.69 6.50
N LYS A 39 -11.51 17.09 6.58
CA LYS A 39 -10.97 17.81 7.72
C LYS A 39 -11.68 19.15 7.93
N ALA A 40 -11.92 19.91 6.85
CA ALA A 40 -12.61 21.19 6.89
C ALA A 40 -14.11 21.04 7.25
N ASP A 41 -14.80 20.05 6.64
CA ASP A 41 -16.24 19.81 6.87
C ASP A 41 -16.53 19.41 8.33
N LEU A 42 -15.58 18.78 9.02
CA LEU A 42 -15.73 18.27 10.39
C LEU A 42 -14.95 19.09 11.44
N ASP A 43 -14.25 20.15 11.03
CA ASP A 43 -13.37 20.97 11.89
C ASP A 43 -12.35 20.12 12.68
N LEU A 44 -11.71 19.17 12.00
CA LEU A 44 -10.74 18.25 12.61
C LEU A 44 -9.35 18.88 12.71
N ASP A 45 -8.63 18.54 13.77
CA ASP A 45 -7.19 18.72 13.84
C ASP A 45 -6.42 17.55 13.13
N ASN A 46 -5.11 17.69 12.93
CA ASN A 46 -4.31 16.68 12.27
C ASN A 46 -4.15 15.41 13.13
N ALA A 47 -4.18 15.54 14.45
CA ALA A 47 -4.12 14.41 15.35
C ALA A 47 -5.38 13.55 15.22
N GLN A 48 -6.56 14.16 15.10
CA GLN A 48 -7.82 13.47 14.87
C GLN A 48 -7.85 12.76 13.51
N VAL A 49 -7.35 13.41 12.45
CA VAL A 49 -7.14 12.75 11.14
C VAL A 49 -6.23 11.53 11.29
N GLY A 50 -5.10 11.68 12.01
CA GLY A 50 -4.18 10.58 12.30
C GLY A 50 -4.83 9.42 13.06
N LEU A 51 -5.73 9.71 14.02
CA LEU A 51 -6.49 8.68 14.75
C LEU A 51 -7.50 7.95 13.87
N ILE A 52 -8.16 8.65 12.94
CA ILE A 52 -9.06 8.04 11.96
C ILE A 52 -8.28 7.08 11.06
N LEU A 53 -7.10 7.50 10.59
CA LEU A 53 -6.19 6.66 9.79
C LEU A 53 -5.64 5.48 10.58
N LEU A 54 -5.36 5.64 11.88
CA LEU A 54 -5.01 4.53 12.77
C LEU A 54 -6.11 3.48 12.81
N GLY A 55 -7.37 3.90 12.95
CA GLY A 55 -8.54 3.01 12.93
C GLY A 55 -8.62 2.20 11.63
N MET A 56 -8.39 2.86 10.49
CA MET A 56 -8.28 2.19 9.19
C MET A 56 -7.12 1.17 9.16
N GLY A 57 -5.94 1.56 9.63
CA GLY A 57 -4.75 0.71 9.64
C GLY A 57 -4.92 -0.54 10.50
N VAL A 58 -5.44 -0.39 11.72
CA VAL A 58 -5.76 -1.53 12.61
C VAL A 58 -6.76 -2.47 11.96
N ALA A 59 -7.83 -1.94 11.39
CA ALA A 59 -8.84 -2.74 10.70
C ALA A 59 -8.25 -3.47 9.47
N SER A 60 -7.35 -2.82 8.73
CA SER A 60 -6.64 -3.44 7.60
C SER A 60 -5.77 -4.63 8.04
N ILE A 61 -5.04 -4.50 9.15
CA ILE A 61 -4.25 -5.62 9.70
C ILE A 61 -5.15 -6.78 10.13
N VAL A 62 -6.28 -6.49 10.78
CA VAL A 62 -7.27 -7.53 11.12
C VAL A 62 -7.79 -8.20 9.85
N GLY A 63 -8.08 -7.43 8.81
CA GLY A 63 -8.50 -7.91 7.50
C GLY A 63 -7.48 -8.86 6.87
N ILE A 64 -6.21 -8.43 6.79
CA ILE A 64 -5.10 -9.25 6.29
C ILE A 64 -4.99 -10.56 7.07
N SER A 65 -5.01 -10.47 8.41
CA SER A 65 -4.80 -11.62 9.29
C SER A 65 -5.94 -12.64 9.22
N THR A 66 -7.17 -12.20 8.98
CA THR A 66 -8.35 -13.07 8.90
C THR A 66 -8.61 -13.63 7.50
N SER A 67 -8.02 -13.02 6.47
CA SER A 67 -8.22 -13.39 5.06
C SER A 67 -7.98 -14.86 4.75
N PRO A 68 -6.92 -15.54 5.23
CA PRO A 68 -6.71 -16.96 4.94
C PRO A 68 -7.88 -17.81 5.44
N ALA A 69 -8.44 -17.52 6.62
CA ALA A 69 -9.58 -18.24 7.16
C ALA A 69 -10.88 -17.98 6.37
N VAL A 70 -11.06 -16.74 5.86
CA VAL A 70 -12.19 -16.40 4.99
C VAL A 70 -12.08 -17.12 3.66
N VAL A 71 -10.90 -17.10 3.03
CA VAL A 71 -10.63 -17.80 1.75
C VAL A 71 -10.84 -19.28 1.90
N ALA A 72 -10.36 -19.92 2.99
CA ALA A 72 -10.53 -21.33 3.23
C ALA A 72 -12.01 -21.75 3.36
N ARG A 73 -12.87 -20.86 3.92
CA ARG A 73 -14.30 -21.16 4.14
C ARG A 73 -15.21 -20.81 2.96
N THR A 74 -14.91 -19.69 2.27
CA THR A 74 -15.82 -19.12 1.26
C THR A 74 -15.27 -19.12 -0.15
N GLY A 75 -13.98 -19.40 -0.31
CA GLY A 75 -13.21 -19.22 -1.53
C GLY A 75 -12.88 -17.75 -1.82
N ALA A 76 -11.79 -17.51 -2.57
CA ALA A 76 -11.32 -16.16 -2.90
C ALA A 76 -12.36 -15.32 -3.65
N ARG A 77 -13.13 -15.93 -4.57
CA ARG A 77 -14.18 -15.27 -5.37
C ARG A 77 -15.23 -14.60 -4.49
N ARG A 78 -15.83 -15.31 -3.50
CA ARG A 78 -16.83 -14.75 -2.58
C ARG A 78 -16.20 -13.78 -1.60
N GLY A 79 -14.99 -14.11 -1.13
CA GLY A 79 -14.22 -13.23 -0.25
C GLY A 79 -14.00 -11.88 -0.88
N MET A 80 -13.50 -11.81 -2.11
CA MET A 80 -13.29 -10.54 -2.84
C MET A 80 -14.59 -9.75 -3.04
N LEU A 81 -15.70 -10.39 -3.37
CA LEU A 81 -16.99 -9.70 -3.47
C LEU A 81 -17.37 -9.03 -2.16
N VAL A 82 -17.36 -9.78 -1.05
CA VAL A 82 -17.79 -9.26 0.26
C VAL A 82 -16.87 -8.13 0.71
N THR A 83 -15.56 -8.31 0.59
CA THR A 83 -14.59 -7.30 1.03
C THR A 83 -14.63 -6.03 0.19
N MET A 84 -14.83 -6.13 -1.13
CA MET A 84 -15.04 -4.98 -2.01
C MET A 84 -16.35 -4.25 -1.67
N LEU A 85 -17.42 -4.95 -1.36
CA LEU A 85 -18.68 -4.31 -0.94
C LEU A 85 -18.52 -3.63 0.43
N LEU A 86 -17.77 -4.24 1.36
CA LEU A 86 -17.49 -3.62 2.67
C LEU A 86 -16.73 -2.31 2.52
N PHE A 87 -15.67 -2.27 1.71
CA PHE A 87 -14.97 -1.01 1.55
C PHE A 87 -15.72 0.00 0.65
N ALA A 88 -16.57 -0.44 -0.27
CA ALA A 88 -17.47 0.45 -1.00
C ALA A 88 -18.49 1.13 -0.07
N VAL A 89 -19.08 0.37 0.85
CA VAL A 89 -19.93 0.91 1.91
C VAL A 89 -19.11 1.83 2.83
N GLY A 90 -17.90 1.41 3.21
CA GLY A 90 -17.00 2.19 4.04
C GLY A 90 -16.71 3.58 3.48
N ILE A 91 -16.28 3.67 2.20
CA ILE A 91 -16.00 4.97 1.58
C ILE A 91 -17.27 5.83 1.42
N THR A 92 -18.42 5.21 1.16
CA THR A 92 -19.70 5.91 1.12
C THR A 92 -20.04 6.50 2.49
N LEU A 93 -19.90 5.73 3.57
CA LEU A 93 -20.12 6.21 4.95
C LEU A 93 -19.16 7.33 5.33
N VAL A 94 -17.90 7.28 4.89
CA VAL A 94 -16.95 8.39 5.07
C VAL A 94 -17.52 9.68 4.47
N GLY A 95 -17.97 9.62 3.21
CA GLY A 95 -18.54 10.79 2.56
C GLY A 95 -19.81 11.32 3.23
N LEU A 96 -20.75 10.43 3.53
CA LEU A 96 -22.00 10.80 4.22
C LEU A 96 -21.71 11.33 5.63
N GLY A 97 -20.79 10.69 6.36
CA GLY A 97 -20.36 11.10 7.70
C GLY A 97 -19.73 12.48 7.71
N ALA A 98 -18.90 12.80 6.72
CA ALA A 98 -18.25 14.10 6.64
C ALA A 98 -19.24 15.24 6.30
N THR A 99 -20.07 15.05 5.28
CA THR A 99 -20.86 16.17 4.73
C THR A 99 -22.31 16.18 5.22
N LEU A 100 -22.99 15.01 5.29
CA LEU A 100 -24.42 14.95 5.61
C LEU A 100 -24.67 14.86 7.10
N PHE A 101 -23.96 13.98 7.80
CA PHE A 101 -24.17 13.76 9.23
C PHE A 101 -23.27 14.63 10.11
N ALA A 102 -22.22 15.26 9.56
CA ALA A 102 -21.19 16.00 10.29
C ALA A 102 -20.73 15.22 11.55
N SER A 103 -20.40 13.93 11.38
CA SER A 103 -20.19 12.99 12.47
C SER A 103 -18.88 12.22 12.33
N VAL A 104 -17.92 12.51 13.19
CA VAL A 104 -16.63 11.81 13.28
C VAL A 104 -16.80 10.31 13.53
N PRO A 105 -17.70 9.85 14.45
CA PRO A 105 -17.96 8.42 14.62
C PRO A 105 -18.42 7.71 13.34
N VAL A 106 -19.24 8.33 12.50
CA VAL A 106 -19.68 7.73 11.23
C VAL A 106 -18.52 7.62 10.26
N VAL A 107 -17.67 8.66 10.17
CA VAL A 107 -16.43 8.61 9.37
C VAL A 107 -15.51 7.50 9.86
N LEU A 108 -15.31 7.37 11.17
CA LEU A 108 -14.46 6.33 11.76
C LEU A 108 -15.00 4.92 11.45
N ILE A 109 -16.31 4.69 11.59
CA ILE A 109 -16.93 3.41 11.20
C ILE A 109 -16.70 3.14 9.72
N GLY A 110 -16.90 4.15 8.87
CA GLY A 110 -16.62 4.06 7.44
C GLY A 110 -15.17 3.66 7.15
N MET A 111 -14.21 4.30 7.84
CA MET A 111 -12.77 4.00 7.67
C MET A 111 -12.38 2.62 8.20
N VAL A 112 -13.00 2.14 9.28
CA VAL A 112 -12.80 0.77 9.78
C VAL A 112 -13.31 -0.26 8.76
N LEU A 113 -14.48 -0.08 8.20
CA LEU A 113 -15.02 -0.95 7.15
C LEU A 113 -14.15 -0.91 5.88
N PHE A 114 -13.73 0.30 5.50
CA PHE A 114 -12.82 0.51 4.37
C PHE A 114 -11.48 -0.20 4.58
N GLY A 115 -10.84 0.00 5.73
CA GLY A 115 -9.55 -0.62 6.06
C GLY A 115 -9.64 -2.15 6.10
N PHE A 116 -10.64 -2.70 6.81
CA PHE A 116 -10.84 -4.15 6.87
C PHE A 116 -11.07 -4.75 5.48
N GLY A 117 -11.96 -4.13 4.70
CA GLY A 117 -12.28 -4.59 3.34
C GLY A 117 -11.06 -4.55 2.43
N ASN A 118 -10.31 -3.43 2.44
CA ASN A 118 -9.13 -3.25 1.59
C ASN A 118 -7.98 -4.18 1.98
N GLY A 119 -7.67 -4.32 3.28
CA GLY A 119 -6.62 -5.23 3.75
C GLY A 119 -6.96 -6.70 3.46
N SER A 120 -8.23 -7.11 3.64
CA SER A 120 -8.67 -8.44 3.27
C SER A 120 -8.58 -8.69 1.76
N LEU A 121 -8.99 -7.71 0.95
CA LEU A 121 -8.95 -7.79 -0.51
C LEU A 121 -7.52 -7.92 -1.02
N ASP A 122 -6.57 -7.19 -0.42
CA ASP A 122 -5.16 -7.22 -0.83
C ASP A 122 -4.61 -8.65 -0.84
N VAL A 123 -4.86 -9.43 0.22
CA VAL A 123 -4.46 -10.84 0.25
C VAL A 123 -5.13 -11.64 -0.85
N MET A 124 -6.44 -11.50 -1.01
CA MET A 124 -7.23 -12.34 -1.93
C MET A 124 -6.91 -12.04 -3.40
N MET A 125 -6.77 -10.75 -3.76
CA MET A 125 -6.43 -10.40 -5.14
C MET A 125 -5.00 -10.83 -5.52
N ASN A 126 -4.06 -10.80 -4.57
CA ASN A 126 -2.70 -11.28 -4.79
C ASN A 126 -2.65 -12.81 -4.95
N VAL A 127 -3.45 -13.57 -4.19
CA VAL A 127 -3.60 -15.03 -4.35
C VAL A 127 -4.10 -15.36 -5.77
N GLU A 128 -5.13 -14.67 -6.25
CA GLU A 128 -5.67 -14.87 -7.60
C GLU A 128 -4.68 -14.42 -8.69
N ALA A 129 -3.98 -13.31 -8.49
CA ALA A 129 -2.96 -12.83 -9.42
C ALA A 129 -1.78 -13.81 -9.55
N THR A 130 -1.33 -14.38 -8.43
CA THR A 130 -0.28 -15.40 -8.41
C THR A 130 -0.72 -16.68 -9.16
N ALA A 131 -1.96 -17.10 -8.98
CA ALA A 131 -2.50 -18.25 -9.68
C ALA A 131 -2.58 -18.03 -11.21
N ILE A 132 -2.92 -16.81 -11.64
CA ILE A 132 -2.88 -16.41 -13.07
C ILE A 132 -1.44 -16.44 -13.59
N GLU A 133 -0.48 -15.91 -12.82
CA GLU A 133 0.95 -15.90 -13.17
C GLU A 133 1.47 -17.33 -13.38
N GLN A 134 1.18 -18.24 -12.46
CA GLN A 134 1.54 -19.66 -12.54
C GLN A 134 0.96 -20.31 -13.81
N GLN A 135 -0.33 -20.06 -14.09
CA GLN A 135 -0.99 -20.63 -15.28
C GLN A 135 -0.45 -20.04 -16.60
N MET A 136 0.05 -18.79 -16.58
CA MET A 136 0.68 -18.15 -17.75
C MET A 136 2.12 -18.60 -17.96
N GLY A 137 2.80 -19.09 -16.93
CA GLY A 137 4.24 -19.37 -16.98
C GLY A 137 5.10 -18.13 -17.25
N LYS A 138 4.60 -16.94 -16.89
CA LYS A 138 5.28 -15.64 -17.13
C LYS A 138 5.00 -14.72 -15.96
N THR A 139 6.00 -13.94 -15.54
CA THR A 139 5.87 -12.93 -14.48
C THR A 139 4.92 -11.81 -14.90
N VAL A 140 3.74 -11.75 -14.30
CA VAL A 140 2.71 -10.73 -14.58
C VAL A 140 2.22 -10.01 -13.33
N LEU A 141 2.60 -10.46 -12.15
CA LEU A 141 2.22 -9.84 -10.88
C LEU A 141 2.55 -8.33 -10.80
N PRO A 142 3.74 -7.87 -11.27
CA PRO A 142 4.03 -6.42 -11.29
C PRO A 142 3.05 -5.61 -12.15
N VAL A 143 2.47 -6.21 -13.20
CA VAL A 143 1.50 -5.53 -14.06
C VAL A 143 0.16 -5.35 -13.32
N PHE A 144 -0.25 -6.31 -12.49
CA PHE A 144 -1.43 -6.13 -11.62
C PHE A 144 -1.23 -4.96 -10.65
N HIS A 145 -0.07 -4.84 -10.01
CA HIS A 145 0.27 -3.70 -9.15
C HIS A 145 0.37 -2.37 -9.93
N ALA A 146 0.76 -2.40 -11.20
CA ALA A 146 0.72 -1.20 -12.05
C ALA A 146 -0.73 -0.73 -12.29
N PHE A 147 -1.70 -1.64 -12.41
CA PHE A 147 -3.12 -1.27 -12.48
C PHE A 147 -3.64 -0.68 -11.17
N PHE A 148 -3.18 -1.16 -10.01
CA PHE A 148 -3.45 -0.50 -8.74
C PHE A 148 -2.93 0.95 -8.74
N SER A 149 -1.67 1.16 -9.13
CA SER A 149 -1.09 2.50 -9.21
C SER A 149 -1.80 3.39 -10.24
N LEU A 150 -2.25 2.84 -11.38
CA LEU A 150 -3.08 3.56 -12.36
C LEU A 150 -4.43 3.95 -11.73
N GLY A 151 -5.02 3.08 -10.92
CA GLY A 151 -6.22 3.37 -10.14
C GLY A 151 -6.03 4.56 -9.19
N THR A 152 -4.88 4.63 -8.49
CA THR A 152 -4.58 5.77 -7.62
C THR A 152 -4.41 7.07 -8.40
N VAL A 153 -3.76 7.05 -9.56
CA VAL A 153 -3.62 8.23 -10.43
C VAL A 153 -5.00 8.74 -10.88
N ILE A 154 -5.84 7.85 -11.40
CA ILE A 154 -7.16 8.22 -11.92
C ILE A 154 -8.08 8.66 -10.78
N GLY A 155 -8.05 7.98 -9.63
CA GLY A 155 -8.83 8.34 -8.44
C GLY A 155 -8.44 9.71 -7.89
N ALA A 156 -7.15 10.02 -7.82
CA ALA A 156 -6.69 11.34 -7.41
C ALA A 156 -7.10 12.43 -8.42
N GLY A 157 -7.03 12.14 -9.73
CA GLY A 157 -7.52 13.04 -10.78
C GLY A 157 -9.03 13.31 -10.68
N ILE A 158 -9.84 12.27 -10.42
CA ILE A 158 -11.28 12.42 -10.18
C ILE A 158 -11.52 13.24 -8.90
N GLY A 159 -10.75 13.00 -7.85
CA GLY A 159 -10.82 13.77 -6.60
C GLY A 159 -10.49 15.25 -6.79
N ALA A 160 -9.46 15.56 -7.59
CA ALA A 160 -9.11 16.93 -7.95
C ALA A 160 -10.22 17.62 -8.74
N LEU A 161 -10.80 16.92 -9.73
CA LEU A 161 -11.94 17.43 -10.52
C LEU A 161 -13.15 17.67 -9.62
N ALA A 162 -13.47 16.72 -8.72
CA ALA A 162 -14.59 16.86 -7.78
C ALA A 162 -14.39 18.06 -6.84
N ALA A 163 -13.16 18.29 -6.36
CA ALA A 163 -12.83 19.45 -5.54
C ALA A 163 -12.98 20.77 -6.34
N HIS A 164 -12.46 20.79 -7.59
CA HIS A 164 -12.57 21.96 -8.47
C HIS A 164 -14.03 22.30 -8.79
N LEU A 165 -14.88 21.29 -9.02
CA LEU A 165 -16.31 21.44 -9.25
C LEU A 165 -17.13 21.68 -7.97
N THR A 166 -16.47 21.87 -6.83
CA THR A 166 -17.11 22.05 -5.51
C THR A 166 -18.10 20.93 -5.14
N THR A 167 -17.88 19.73 -5.69
CA THR A 167 -18.69 18.54 -5.37
C THR A 167 -18.47 18.16 -3.93
N THR A 168 -19.54 17.96 -3.17
CA THR A 168 -19.44 17.53 -1.76
C THR A 168 -18.76 16.18 -1.63
N VAL A 169 -18.14 15.93 -0.46
CA VAL A 169 -17.48 14.63 -0.19
C VAL A 169 -18.50 13.50 -0.25
N ALA A 170 -19.73 13.74 0.23
CA ALA A 170 -20.83 12.76 0.20
C ALA A 170 -21.15 12.30 -1.23
N VAL A 171 -21.31 13.23 -2.17
CA VAL A 171 -21.64 12.90 -3.58
C VAL A 171 -20.48 12.17 -4.23
N HIS A 172 -19.25 12.69 -4.12
CA HIS A 172 -18.07 12.06 -4.71
C HIS A 172 -17.86 10.63 -4.17
N ALA A 173 -17.81 10.45 -2.86
CA ALA A 173 -17.59 9.15 -2.23
C ALA A 173 -18.71 8.14 -2.53
N SER A 174 -19.98 8.60 -2.60
CA SER A 174 -21.12 7.73 -2.95
C SER A 174 -21.05 7.25 -4.40
N ILE A 175 -20.69 8.12 -5.34
CA ILE A 175 -20.49 7.73 -6.75
C ILE A 175 -19.35 6.70 -6.86
N MET A 176 -18.24 6.96 -6.18
CA MET A 176 -17.09 6.04 -6.20
C MET A 176 -17.42 4.71 -5.51
N GLY A 177 -18.12 4.72 -4.38
CA GLY A 177 -18.60 3.52 -3.70
C GLY A 177 -19.53 2.69 -4.59
N ALA A 178 -20.48 3.34 -5.26
CA ALA A 178 -21.36 2.67 -6.22
C ALA A 178 -20.59 2.04 -7.40
N LEU A 179 -19.62 2.77 -7.97
CA LEU A 179 -18.77 2.26 -9.03
C LEU A 179 -17.98 1.02 -8.59
N ILE A 180 -17.38 1.06 -7.38
CA ILE A 180 -16.64 -0.06 -6.83
C ILE A 180 -17.57 -1.26 -6.61
N ALA A 181 -18.78 -1.06 -6.09
CA ALA A 181 -19.75 -2.12 -5.90
C ALA A 181 -20.17 -2.76 -7.24
N VAL A 182 -20.35 -1.97 -8.30
CA VAL A 182 -20.61 -2.49 -9.66
C VAL A 182 -19.44 -3.33 -10.17
N VAL A 183 -18.20 -2.83 -10.01
CA VAL A 183 -16.99 -3.58 -10.38
C VAL A 183 -16.92 -4.90 -9.61
N ALA A 184 -17.19 -4.87 -8.30
CA ALA A 184 -17.20 -6.08 -7.45
C ALA A 184 -18.18 -7.13 -7.97
N ILE A 185 -19.41 -6.72 -8.28
CA ILE A 185 -20.48 -7.61 -8.79
C ILE A 185 -20.08 -8.17 -10.17
N VAL A 186 -19.62 -7.32 -11.10
CA VAL A 186 -19.20 -7.75 -12.44
C VAL A 186 -18.03 -8.74 -12.34
N CYS A 187 -17.01 -8.42 -11.56
CA CYS A 187 -15.84 -9.28 -11.36
C CYS A 187 -16.21 -10.63 -10.70
N PHE A 188 -17.18 -10.63 -9.79
CA PHE A 188 -17.66 -11.86 -9.17
C PHE A 188 -18.11 -12.90 -10.20
N PHE A 189 -18.79 -12.49 -11.27
CA PHE A 189 -19.23 -13.40 -12.33
C PHE A 189 -18.12 -13.83 -13.28
N GLN A 190 -16.97 -13.15 -13.29
CA GLN A 190 -15.86 -13.45 -14.18
C GLN A 190 -14.74 -14.28 -13.51
N VAL A 191 -14.63 -14.21 -12.18
CA VAL A 191 -13.66 -15.01 -11.42
C VAL A 191 -14.20 -16.45 -11.26
N PRO A 192 -13.42 -17.49 -11.62
CA PRO A 192 -13.86 -18.86 -11.46
C PRO A 192 -14.02 -19.21 -9.97
N SER A 193 -15.04 -20.06 -9.67
CA SER A 193 -15.13 -20.67 -8.35
C SER A 193 -14.10 -21.80 -8.30
N ARG A 194 -12.99 -21.57 -7.61
CA ARG A 194 -12.01 -22.61 -7.29
C ARG A 194 -12.08 -22.88 -5.81
N GLU A 195 -12.03 -24.15 -5.42
CA GLU A 195 -11.67 -24.46 -4.05
C GLU A 195 -10.30 -23.84 -3.82
N ALA A 196 -10.15 -23.08 -2.76
CA ALA A 196 -8.90 -22.42 -2.47
C ALA A 196 -7.88 -23.52 -2.20
N ALA A 197 -7.05 -23.79 -3.18
CA ALA A 197 -5.77 -24.44 -2.95
C ALA A 197 -4.87 -23.43 -2.20
N LEU A 198 -5.24 -23.15 -0.97
CA LEU A 198 -4.27 -22.90 0.07
C LEU A 198 -3.76 -24.29 0.45
N ASP A 199 -3.07 -24.95 -0.48
CA ASP A 199 -2.20 -26.02 -0.07
C ASP A 199 -1.25 -25.40 0.96
N PRO A 200 -1.32 -25.83 2.23
CA PRO A 200 -0.16 -25.71 3.06
C PRO A 200 0.88 -26.48 2.25
N THR A 201 1.92 -25.78 1.78
CA THR A 201 3.08 -26.44 1.19
C THR A 201 3.27 -27.75 1.95
N PRO A 202 3.28 -28.94 1.28
CA PRO A 202 3.55 -30.19 1.96
C PRO A 202 5.04 -30.17 2.33
N GLY A 203 5.34 -29.49 3.35
CA GLY A 203 6.63 -29.40 3.99
C GLY A 203 6.34 -29.55 5.46
N GLU A 204 6.60 -30.75 5.96
CA GLU A 204 6.80 -31.09 7.37
C GLU A 204 5.88 -30.33 8.33
N GLN A 205 5.10 -31.06 9.09
CA GLN A 205 4.42 -30.60 10.28
C GLN A 205 5.46 -30.11 11.31
N GLN A 206 6.11 -28.97 10.99
CA GLN A 206 6.94 -28.30 11.96
C GLN A 206 6.05 -27.95 13.15
N SER A 207 6.45 -28.44 14.31
CA SER A 207 5.82 -28.10 15.58
C SER A 207 5.66 -26.59 15.68
N TRP A 208 4.59 -26.13 16.30
CA TRP A 208 4.40 -24.70 16.57
C TRP A 208 5.62 -24.07 17.26
N GLY A 209 6.31 -24.85 18.11
CA GLY A 209 7.58 -24.50 18.75
C GLY A 209 8.72 -24.26 17.75
N ASP A 210 8.85 -25.11 16.74
CA ASP A 210 9.90 -24.96 15.72
C ASP A 210 9.65 -23.75 14.83
N ARG A 211 8.40 -23.49 14.47
CA ARG A 211 8.01 -22.27 13.72
C ARG A 211 8.30 -21.00 14.52
N MET A 212 8.01 -21.02 15.81
CA MET A 212 8.30 -19.89 16.69
C MET A 212 9.80 -19.69 16.86
N HIS A 213 10.57 -20.77 16.96
CA HIS A 213 12.03 -20.69 17.06
C HIS A 213 12.65 -20.09 15.79
N VAL A 214 12.26 -20.56 14.62
CA VAL A 214 12.72 -20.00 13.32
C VAL A 214 12.31 -18.53 13.16
N ALA A 215 11.09 -18.18 13.58
CA ALA A 215 10.66 -16.78 13.57
C ALA A 215 11.52 -15.91 14.50
N LEU A 216 11.79 -16.38 15.74
CA LEU A 216 12.63 -15.65 16.68
C LEU A 216 14.10 -15.54 16.25
N GLU A 217 14.63 -16.54 15.52
CA GLU A 217 15.96 -16.45 14.91
C GLU A 217 16.03 -15.32 13.87
N ALA A 218 15.03 -15.19 13.00
CA ALA A 218 14.97 -14.11 12.01
C ALA A 218 14.99 -12.71 12.68
N TRP A 219 14.36 -12.57 13.85
CA TRP A 219 14.38 -11.35 14.64
C TRP A 219 15.75 -11.09 15.34
N ARG A 220 16.67 -12.03 15.34
CA ARG A 220 18.03 -11.87 15.89
C ARG A 220 19.07 -11.56 14.81
N GLU A 221 18.70 -11.67 13.53
CA GLU A 221 19.60 -11.41 12.41
C GLU A 221 19.74 -9.91 12.13
N PRO A 222 20.94 -9.31 12.24
CA PRO A 222 21.13 -7.87 11.96
C PRO A 222 20.70 -7.48 10.56
N ARG A 223 20.91 -8.36 9.56
CA ARG A 223 20.50 -8.12 8.18
C ARG A 223 18.99 -7.96 8.05
N THR A 224 18.21 -8.77 8.75
CA THR A 224 16.74 -8.70 8.76
C THR A 224 16.25 -7.35 9.31
N TYR A 225 16.86 -6.87 10.41
CA TYR A 225 16.54 -5.53 10.94
C TYR A 225 16.89 -4.42 9.98
N LEU A 226 18.08 -4.46 9.36
CA LEU A 226 18.50 -3.42 8.43
C LEU A 226 17.61 -3.38 7.17
N ILE A 227 17.19 -4.55 6.66
CA ILE A 227 16.20 -4.63 5.59
C ILE A 227 14.86 -4.06 6.09
N GLY A 228 14.44 -4.40 7.30
CA GLY A 228 13.24 -3.85 7.93
C GLY A 228 13.29 -2.32 8.03
N VAL A 229 14.42 -1.72 8.42
CA VAL A 229 14.61 -0.25 8.44
C VAL A 229 14.50 0.36 7.04
N VAL A 230 15.07 -0.29 6.02
CA VAL A 230 14.90 0.15 4.63
C VAL A 230 13.43 0.14 4.23
N MET A 231 12.73 -0.94 4.55
CA MET A 231 11.30 -1.07 4.25
C MET A 231 10.47 -0.06 5.05
N LEU A 232 10.77 0.14 6.33
CA LEU A 232 10.09 1.11 7.19
C LEU A 232 10.16 2.53 6.61
N GLY A 233 11.35 3.02 6.29
CA GLY A 233 11.52 4.39 5.79
C GLY A 233 10.86 4.60 4.44
N MET A 234 10.93 3.61 3.53
CA MET A 234 10.26 3.70 2.23
C MET A 234 8.74 3.57 2.35
N ALA A 235 8.23 2.71 3.25
CA ALA A 235 6.81 2.60 3.55
C ALA A 235 6.27 3.88 4.21
N PHE A 236 7.04 4.52 5.10
CA PHE A 236 6.70 5.83 5.65
C PHE A 236 6.65 6.91 4.56
N ALA A 237 7.55 6.88 3.59
CA ALA A 237 7.53 7.81 2.46
C ALA A 237 6.28 7.61 1.60
N GLU A 238 5.89 6.38 1.28
CA GLU A 238 4.70 6.07 0.50
C GLU A 238 3.42 6.37 1.28
N GLY A 239 3.30 5.88 2.51
CA GLY A 239 2.13 6.09 3.37
C GLY A 239 1.95 7.56 3.74
N GLY A 240 3.03 8.23 4.12
CA GLY A 240 3.01 9.65 4.44
C GLY A 240 2.56 10.54 3.27
N ALA A 241 2.90 10.17 2.03
CA ALA A 241 2.38 10.86 0.87
C ALA A 241 0.88 10.64 0.70
N ASN A 242 0.41 9.39 0.77
CA ASN A 242 -1.01 9.07 0.62
C ASN A 242 -1.88 9.76 1.66
N ASP A 243 -1.38 9.91 2.88
CA ASP A 243 -2.14 10.47 4.00
C ASP A 243 -2.03 12.01 4.10
N TRP A 244 -0.86 12.58 3.79
CA TRP A 244 -0.54 13.96 4.15
C TRP A 244 -0.20 14.88 2.98
N ILE A 245 0.06 14.38 1.75
CA ILE A 245 0.47 15.23 0.63
C ILE A 245 -0.64 16.22 0.24
N ALA A 246 -1.91 15.80 0.29
CA ALA A 246 -3.02 16.66 -0.02
C ALA A 246 -3.17 17.79 1.01
N LEU A 247 -3.13 17.45 2.30
CA LEU A 247 -3.16 18.41 3.39
C LEU A 247 -1.93 19.34 3.38
N GLY A 248 -0.75 18.77 3.16
CA GLY A 248 0.50 19.55 3.07
C GLY A 248 0.47 20.59 1.96
N THR A 249 -0.13 20.24 0.80
CA THR A 249 -0.28 21.14 -0.32
C THR A 249 -1.28 22.26 -0.03
N GLU A 250 -2.48 21.92 0.46
CA GLU A 250 -3.55 22.90 0.64
C GLU A 250 -3.40 23.70 1.93
N GLN A 251 -3.19 23.04 3.06
CA GLN A 251 -3.11 23.71 4.37
C GLN A 251 -1.68 24.06 4.76
N GLY A 252 -0.70 23.22 4.44
CA GLY A 252 0.71 23.50 4.75
C GLY A 252 1.27 24.66 3.94
N HIS A 253 1.03 24.69 2.63
CA HIS A 253 1.45 25.75 1.72
C HIS A 253 0.41 26.85 1.50
N GLY A 254 -0.85 26.62 1.88
CA GLY A 254 -1.94 27.58 1.65
C GLY A 254 -2.40 27.67 0.19
N PHE A 255 -2.19 26.65 -0.61
CA PHE A 255 -2.68 26.62 -2.00
C PHE A 255 -4.18 26.33 -2.08
N ALA A 256 -4.76 26.63 -3.25
CA ALA A 256 -6.20 26.48 -3.47
C ALA A 256 -6.70 25.04 -3.30
N SER A 257 -7.95 24.89 -2.90
CA SER A 257 -8.61 23.57 -2.80
C SER A 257 -8.54 22.78 -4.11
N GLY A 258 -8.29 21.49 -4.01
CA GLY A 258 -8.08 20.57 -5.13
C GLY A 258 -6.61 20.46 -5.59
N THR A 259 -5.73 21.41 -5.23
CA THR A 259 -4.29 21.31 -5.58
C THR A 259 -3.61 20.16 -4.84
N GLY A 260 -4.10 19.80 -3.65
CA GLY A 260 -3.62 18.65 -2.90
C GLY A 260 -3.88 17.32 -3.62
N ALA A 261 -5.05 17.19 -4.23
CA ALA A 261 -5.37 16.02 -5.05
C ALA A 261 -4.51 15.96 -6.32
N VAL A 262 -4.18 17.12 -6.92
CA VAL A 262 -3.23 17.18 -8.04
C VAL A 262 -1.84 16.73 -7.61
N ALA A 263 -1.35 17.19 -6.45
CA ALA A 263 -0.06 16.75 -5.93
C ALA A 263 -0.01 15.24 -5.67
N LEU A 264 -1.09 14.66 -5.13
CA LEU A 264 -1.24 13.22 -4.95
C LEU A 264 -1.22 12.48 -6.29
N ALA A 265 -1.92 13.00 -7.31
CA ALA A 265 -1.91 12.41 -8.65
C ALA A 265 -0.50 12.43 -9.26
N VAL A 266 0.22 13.55 -9.14
CA VAL A 266 1.60 13.69 -9.63
C VAL A 266 2.55 12.74 -8.91
N PHE A 267 2.46 12.62 -7.58
CA PHE A 267 3.17 11.62 -6.80
C PHE A 267 2.89 10.20 -7.33
N SER A 268 1.62 9.84 -7.50
CA SER A 268 1.19 8.52 -7.96
C SER A 268 1.65 8.22 -9.39
N VAL A 269 1.71 9.21 -10.28
CA VAL A 269 2.29 9.07 -11.63
C VAL A 269 3.78 8.75 -11.53
N GLY A 270 4.55 9.51 -10.74
CA GLY A 270 5.97 9.28 -10.53
C GLY A 270 6.25 7.85 -10.04
N MET A 271 5.48 7.40 -9.05
CA MET A 271 5.57 6.06 -8.49
C MET A 271 5.22 4.98 -9.53
N THR A 272 4.14 5.17 -10.29
CA THR A 272 3.68 4.22 -11.31
C THR A 272 4.70 4.02 -12.41
N VAL A 273 5.29 5.10 -12.91
CA VAL A 273 6.32 5.05 -13.96
C VAL A 273 7.50 4.17 -13.52
N VAL A 274 7.98 4.38 -12.30
CA VAL A 274 9.11 3.59 -11.80
C VAL A 274 8.71 2.14 -11.50
N ARG A 275 7.50 1.87 -11.02
CA ARG A 275 7.00 0.50 -10.83
C ARG A 275 6.91 -0.28 -12.15
N ILE A 276 6.56 0.39 -13.26
CA ILE A 276 6.49 -0.25 -14.58
C ILE A 276 7.89 -0.49 -15.16
N PHE A 277 8.76 0.50 -15.09
CA PHE A 277 10.06 0.48 -15.78
C PHE A 277 11.25 0.16 -14.87
N GLY A 278 11.05 -0.01 -13.58
CA GLY A 278 12.12 -0.19 -12.60
C GLY A 278 12.78 -1.57 -12.62
N GLY A 279 12.08 -2.62 -13.07
CA GLY A 279 12.65 -3.96 -13.16
C GLY A 279 13.97 -4.00 -13.93
N PRO A 280 14.02 -3.54 -15.19
CA PRO A 280 15.27 -3.45 -15.98
C PRO A 280 16.38 -2.63 -15.33
N LEU A 281 16.03 -1.59 -14.54
CA LEU A 281 17.00 -0.80 -13.78
C LEU A 281 17.63 -1.64 -12.65
N VAL A 282 16.81 -2.42 -11.95
CA VAL A 282 17.27 -3.32 -10.88
C VAL A 282 18.16 -4.42 -11.45
N ASP A 283 17.78 -4.99 -12.59
CA ASP A 283 18.57 -6.03 -13.29
C ASP A 283 19.93 -5.50 -13.74
N ARG A 284 20.00 -4.25 -14.21
CA ARG A 284 21.22 -3.63 -14.73
C ARG A 284 22.14 -3.10 -13.64
N PHE A 285 21.61 -2.45 -12.61
CA PHE A 285 22.39 -1.71 -11.60
C PHE A 285 22.44 -2.41 -10.25
N GLY A 286 21.62 -3.42 -10.04
CA GLY A 286 21.47 -4.13 -8.78
C GLY A 286 20.62 -3.38 -7.75
N ARG A 287 20.06 -4.13 -6.79
CA ARG A 287 19.12 -3.64 -5.78
C ARG A 287 19.68 -2.49 -4.94
N VAL A 288 20.94 -2.57 -4.51
CA VAL A 288 21.54 -1.56 -3.61
C VAL A 288 21.69 -0.20 -4.28
N ALA A 289 22.18 -0.18 -5.54
CA ALA A 289 22.34 1.08 -6.27
C ALA A 289 20.98 1.74 -6.54
N VAL A 290 19.99 0.94 -6.97
CA VAL A 290 18.63 1.43 -7.22
C VAL A 290 18.01 1.97 -5.94
N LEU A 291 18.09 1.26 -4.80
CA LEU A 291 17.58 1.74 -3.51
C LEU A 291 18.21 3.07 -3.09
N ARG A 292 19.53 3.26 -3.30
CA ARG A 292 20.21 4.52 -3.00
C ARG A 292 19.72 5.67 -3.87
N ILE A 293 19.61 5.43 -5.19
CA ILE A 293 19.11 6.44 -6.14
C ILE A 293 17.68 6.84 -5.75
N LEU A 294 16.82 5.85 -5.44
CA LEU A 294 15.45 6.10 -5.04
C LEU A 294 15.36 6.82 -3.68
N ALA A 295 16.22 6.49 -2.72
CA ALA A 295 16.29 7.21 -1.45
C ALA A 295 16.71 8.68 -1.64
N VAL A 296 17.70 8.94 -2.49
CA VAL A 296 18.08 10.31 -2.85
C VAL A 296 16.94 11.04 -3.54
N ALA A 297 16.26 10.40 -4.49
CA ALA A 297 15.12 10.99 -5.19
C ALA A 297 13.97 11.31 -4.21
N ALA A 298 13.62 10.37 -3.30
CA ALA A 298 12.59 10.59 -2.30
C ALA A 298 12.97 11.72 -1.32
N ALA A 299 14.18 11.70 -0.77
CA ALA A 299 14.64 12.73 0.16
C ALA A 299 14.64 14.11 -0.49
N SER A 300 15.19 14.23 -1.72
CA SER A 300 15.19 15.48 -2.48
C SER A 300 13.77 15.93 -2.84
N GLY A 301 12.89 14.97 -3.20
CA GLY A 301 11.49 15.23 -3.51
C GLY A 301 10.72 15.75 -2.30
N ILE A 302 10.86 15.11 -1.14
CA ILE A 302 10.23 15.56 0.11
C ILE A 302 10.76 16.92 0.53
N LEU A 303 12.08 17.16 0.46
CA LEU A 303 12.66 18.46 0.76
C LEU A 303 12.13 19.55 -0.17
N LEU A 304 12.06 19.27 -1.48
CA LEU A 304 11.52 20.22 -2.45
C LEU A 304 10.01 20.44 -2.23
N PHE A 305 9.27 19.41 -1.83
CA PHE A 305 7.87 19.55 -1.43
C PHE A 305 7.72 20.46 -0.21
N ILE A 306 8.54 20.28 0.83
CA ILE A 306 8.47 21.09 2.07
C ILE A 306 8.87 22.54 1.82
N LEU A 307 9.94 22.76 1.07
CA LEU A 307 10.60 24.07 0.94
C LEU A 307 10.19 24.83 -0.34
N GLY A 308 9.40 24.21 -1.22
CA GLY A 308 9.00 24.79 -2.49
C GLY A 308 8.19 26.08 -2.31
N PRO A 309 8.65 27.24 -2.82
CA PRO A 309 7.98 28.53 -2.63
C PRO A 309 6.72 28.70 -3.51
N ASN A 310 6.47 27.78 -4.44
CA ASN A 310 5.36 27.86 -5.38
C ASN A 310 4.85 26.48 -5.78
N LEU A 311 3.62 26.42 -6.25
CA LEU A 311 2.97 25.16 -6.63
C LEU A 311 3.75 24.32 -7.65
N PRO A 312 4.33 24.86 -8.75
CA PRO A 312 5.12 24.04 -9.68
C PRO A 312 6.29 23.30 -9.00
N LEU A 313 7.03 23.94 -8.10
CA LEU A 313 8.14 23.30 -7.39
C LEU A 313 7.65 22.25 -6.40
N VAL A 314 6.54 22.51 -5.71
CA VAL A 314 5.88 21.52 -4.84
C VAL A 314 5.44 20.30 -5.64
N LEU A 315 4.88 20.47 -6.84
CA LEU A 315 4.49 19.37 -7.72
C LEU A 315 5.71 18.59 -8.24
N VAL A 316 6.81 19.26 -8.59
CA VAL A 316 8.07 18.58 -8.93
C VAL A 316 8.59 17.79 -7.73
N GLY A 317 8.50 18.36 -6.53
CA GLY A 317 8.81 17.67 -5.28
C GLY A 317 7.96 16.40 -5.11
N ALA A 318 6.65 16.50 -5.32
CA ALA A 318 5.73 15.36 -5.26
C ALA A 318 6.08 14.27 -6.29
N ALA A 319 6.43 14.64 -7.54
CA ALA A 319 6.88 13.70 -8.56
C ALA A 319 8.14 12.93 -8.15
N LEU A 320 9.16 13.65 -7.69
CA LEU A 320 10.43 13.06 -7.22
C LEU A 320 10.22 12.18 -5.99
N TRP A 321 9.35 12.59 -5.07
CA TRP A 321 8.96 11.80 -3.91
C TRP A 321 8.31 10.47 -4.35
N GLY A 322 7.36 10.51 -5.31
CA GLY A 322 6.71 9.32 -5.85
C GLY A 322 7.69 8.38 -6.57
N ILE A 323 8.61 8.93 -7.39
CA ILE A 323 9.71 8.17 -8.01
C ILE A 323 10.51 7.45 -6.94
N GLY A 324 10.90 8.16 -5.89
CA GLY A 324 11.76 7.65 -4.83
C GLY A 324 11.09 6.59 -3.95
N ALA A 325 9.80 6.73 -3.63
CA ALA A 325 9.07 5.79 -2.77
C ALA A 325 8.69 4.47 -3.46
N SER A 326 8.86 4.36 -4.79
CA SER A 326 8.23 3.36 -5.64
C SER A 326 8.61 1.90 -5.39
N LEU A 327 9.90 1.58 -5.23
CA LEU A 327 10.42 0.20 -5.18
C LEU A 327 11.02 -0.21 -3.83
N GLY A 328 11.04 0.68 -2.85
CA GLY A 328 11.75 0.41 -1.60
C GLY A 328 11.19 -0.81 -0.85
N PHE A 329 9.88 -0.88 -0.69
CA PHE A 329 9.20 -1.99 -0.05
C PHE A 329 9.34 -3.30 -0.85
N PRO A 330 9.03 -3.36 -2.17
CA PRO A 330 9.22 -4.56 -2.98
C PRO A 330 10.65 -5.08 -3.00
N LEU A 331 11.64 -4.22 -3.11
CA LEU A 331 13.06 -4.63 -3.12
C LEU A 331 13.51 -5.12 -1.75
N GLY A 332 13.00 -4.56 -0.66
CA GLY A 332 13.22 -5.05 0.70
C GLY A 332 12.65 -6.46 0.89
N MET A 333 11.42 -6.70 0.45
CA MET A 333 10.80 -8.02 0.46
C MET A 333 11.61 -9.05 -0.32
N SER A 334 12.04 -8.68 -1.54
CA SER A 334 12.89 -9.52 -2.38
C SER A 334 14.23 -9.84 -1.70
N ALA A 335 14.85 -8.86 -1.03
CA ALA A 335 16.11 -9.06 -0.32
C ALA A 335 15.97 -9.95 0.93
N ALA A 336 14.85 -9.85 1.64
CA ALA A 336 14.54 -10.71 2.78
C ALA A 336 14.34 -12.17 2.35
N ALA A 337 13.88 -12.40 1.12
CA ALA A 337 13.62 -13.71 0.54
C ALA A 337 14.83 -14.39 -0.14
N ASP A 338 16.03 -13.79 -0.11
CA ASP A 338 17.21 -14.30 -0.83
C ASP A 338 17.65 -15.73 -0.45
N ASP A 339 17.37 -16.16 0.77
CA ASP A 339 17.64 -17.51 1.26
C ASP A 339 16.33 -18.30 1.35
N PRO A 340 16.07 -19.26 0.47
CA PRO A 340 14.82 -19.99 0.45
C PRO A 340 14.48 -20.72 1.77
N ALA A 341 15.51 -21.18 2.49
CA ALA A 341 15.32 -21.92 3.75
C ALA A 341 14.79 -21.01 4.88
N LYS A 342 15.12 -19.72 4.86
CA LYS A 342 14.73 -18.74 5.89
C LYS A 342 13.83 -17.64 5.37
N ALA A 343 13.44 -17.70 4.09
CA ALA A 343 12.70 -16.65 3.40
C ALA A 343 11.41 -16.24 4.15
N ALA A 344 10.58 -17.20 4.51
CA ALA A 344 9.29 -16.93 5.17
C ALA A 344 9.46 -16.16 6.48
N ALA A 345 10.42 -16.57 7.34
CA ALA A 345 10.66 -15.93 8.63
C ALA A 345 11.27 -14.52 8.48
N ARG A 346 12.26 -14.36 7.59
CA ARG A 346 12.92 -13.07 7.33
C ARG A 346 11.98 -12.06 6.68
N VAL A 347 11.20 -12.51 5.69
CA VAL A 347 10.18 -11.68 5.04
C VAL A 347 9.14 -11.24 6.06
N SER A 348 8.64 -12.17 6.90
CA SER A 348 7.66 -11.83 7.94
C SER A 348 8.22 -10.81 8.94
N ALA A 349 9.45 -10.98 9.43
CA ALA A 349 10.06 -10.06 10.38
C ALA A 349 10.32 -8.67 9.75
N ALA A 350 10.93 -8.62 8.56
CA ALA A 350 11.22 -7.36 7.87
C ALA A 350 9.94 -6.63 7.46
N ALA A 351 8.92 -7.35 6.97
CA ALA A 351 7.63 -6.78 6.62
C ALA A 351 6.90 -6.24 7.86
N THR A 352 6.97 -6.93 9.00
CA THR A 352 6.38 -6.43 10.26
C THR A 352 6.97 -5.08 10.63
N ILE A 353 8.30 -4.92 10.55
CA ILE A 353 8.95 -3.63 10.79
C ILE A 353 8.45 -2.58 9.78
N GLY A 354 8.37 -2.93 8.51
CA GLY A 354 7.86 -2.04 7.47
C GLY A 354 6.40 -1.62 7.69
N TYR A 355 5.54 -2.53 8.11
CA TYR A 355 4.12 -2.24 8.36
C TYR A 355 3.88 -1.33 9.58
N VAL A 356 4.83 -1.22 10.51
CA VAL A 356 4.77 -0.22 11.59
C VAL A 356 4.64 1.20 11.02
N ALA A 357 5.19 1.46 9.83
CA ALA A 357 5.04 2.74 9.14
C ALA A 357 3.57 3.07 8.83
N PHE A 358 2.82 2.11 8.30
CA PHE A 358 1.42 2.33 7.92
C PHE A 358 0.50 2.39 9.14
N LEU A 359 0.83 1.72 10.23
CA LEU A 359 0.02 1.72 11.45
C LEU A 359 0.33 2.90 12.34
N GLY A 360 1.61 3.12 12.64
CA GLY A 360 2.07 4.16 13.56
C GLY A 360 2.31 5.51 12.89
N GLY A 361 2.56 5.52 11.57
CA GLY A 361 2.87 6.73 10.81
C GLY A 361 1.81 7.82 10.91
N PRO A 362 0.56 7.54 10.52
CA PRO A 362 -0.48 8.56 10.51
C PRO A 362 -0.72 9.23 11.87
N PRO A 363 -0.90 8.50 12.99
CA PRO A 363 -1.12 9.15 14.28
C PRO A 363 0.11 9.89 14.79
N VAL A 364 1.32 9.34 14.58
CA VAL A 364 2.57 10.00 15.01
C VAL A 364 2.77 11.31 14.24
N LEU A 365 2.63 11.29 12.92
CA LEU A 365 2.76 12.50 12.10
C LEU A 365 1.64 13.50 12.40
N GLY A 366 0.41 13.02 12.58
CA GLY A 366 -0.73 13.87 12.95
C GLY A 366 -0.48 14.60 14.27
N PHE A 367 -0.10 13.87 15.32
CA PHE A 367 0.18 14.46 16.64
C PHE A 367 1.35 15.44 16.63
N ILE A 368 2.46 15.10 15.98
CA ILE A 368 3.63 15.97 15.89
C ILE A 368 3.29 17.24 15.08
N SER A 369 2.48 17.11 14.03
CA SER A 369 2.12 18.23 13.17
C SER A 369 1.31 19.32 13.86
N GLU A 370 0.58 18.99 14.93
CA GLU A 370 -0.10 19.99 15.77
C GLU A 370 0.87 20.90 16.53
N HIS A 371 2.09 20.40 16.81
CA HIS A 371 3.07 21.15 17.62
C HIS A 371 4.07 21.94 16.77
N ILE A 372 4.49 21.39 15.62
CA ILE A 372 5.54 21.98 14.79
C ILE A 372 5.09 22.34 13.37
N GLY A 373 3.82 22.09 13.06
CA GLY A 373 3.23 22.28 11.74
C GLY A 373 3.48 21.12 10.78
N LEU A 374 2.55 20.92 9.84
CA LEU A 374 2.53 19.75 8.97
C LEU A 374 3.78 19.62 8.09
N LEU A 375 4.21 20.70 7.44
CA LEU A 375 5.38 20.66 6.57
C LEU A 375 6.66 20.33 7.35
N ASN A 376 6.83 20.87 8.56
CA ASN A 376 7.98 20.57 9.40
C ASN A 376 7.98 19.12 9.87
N THR A 377 6.81 18.54 10.09
CA THR A 377 6.68 17.12 10.47
C THR A 377 7.21 16.18 9.38
N LEU A 378 7.09 16.56 8.11
CA LEU A 378 7.58 15.76 6.99
C LEU A 378 9.12 15.60 6.95
N PHE A 379 9.90 16.41 7.71
CA PHE A 379 11.34 16.18 7.87
C PHE A 379 11.65 14.82 8.52
N ILE A 380 10.71 14.25 9.29
CA ILE A 380 10.82 12.89 9.83
C ILE A 380 10.93 11.88 8.68
N LEU A 381 10.13 12.06 7.61
CA LEU A 381 10.18 11.20 6.42
C LEU A 381 11.53 11.33 5.72
N VAL A 382 12.07 12.55 5.62
CA VAL A 382 13.41 12.76 5.05
C VAL A 382 14.46 11.96 5.83
N ALA A 383 14.44 12.05 7.16
CA ALA A 383 15.38 11.32 8.02
C ALA A 383 15.26 9.79 7.83
N LEU A 384 14.04 9.27 7.78
CA LEU A 384 13.78 7.84 7.60
C LEU A 384 14.21 7.34 6.21
N VAL A 385 13.95 8.12 5.16
CA VAL A 385 14.38 7.80 3.79
C VAL A 385 15.90 7.84 3.66
N VAL A 386 16.56 8.82 4.27
CA VAL A 386 18.02 8.89 4.32
C VAL A 386 18.58 7.66 5.04
N ALA A 387 18.01 7.27 6.18
CA ALA A 387 18.39 6.04 6.87
C ALA A 387 18.22 4.80 5.96
N SER A 388 17.11 4.71 5.21
CA SER A 388 16.89 3.64 4.22
C SER A 388 18.00 3.59 3.17
N GLY A 389 18.41 4.73 2.65
CA GLY A 389 19.51 4.85 1.70
C GLY A 389 20.85 4.36 2.28
N LEU A 390 21.16 4.77 3.52
CA LEU A 390 22.39 4.38 4.22
C LEU A 390 22.44 2.87 4.49
N PHE A 391 21.33 2.28 4.93
CA PHE A 391 21.24 0.86 5.26
C PHE A 391 20.92 -0.03 4.05
N SER A 392 20.74 0.53 2.86
CA SER A 392 20.44 -0.23 1.62
C SER A 392 21.45 -1.33 1.30
N GLY A 393 22.69 -1.25 1.82
CA GLY A 393 23.70 -2.29 1.70
C GLY A 393 23.25 -3.67 2.19
N ALA A 394 22.30 -3.72 3.15
CA ALA A 394 21.70 -4.96 3.65
C ALA A 394 20.88 -5.71 2.57
N ALA A 395 20.41 -5.00 1.54
CA ALA A 395 19.67 -5.60 0.42
C ALA A 395 20.58 -6.23 -0.64
N ARG A 396 21.92 -6.28 -0.43
CA ARG A 396 22.85 -6.98 -1.34
C ARG A 396 22.46 -8.46 -1.45
N PRO A 397 22.45 -9.05 -2.67
CA PRO A 397 22.25 -10.48 -2.82
C PRO A 397 23.24 -11.29 -1.99
N LEU A 398 22.75 -12.34 -1.33
CA LEU A 398 23.60 -13.27 -0.60
C LEU A 398 24.49 -14.04 -1.58
N ARG A 399 25.74 -14.25 -1.21
CA ARG A 399 26.66 -15.16 -1.94
C ARG A 399 26.21 -16.61 -1.73
N GLU A 400 26.60 -17.50 -2.64
CA GLU A 400 26.20 -18.91 -2.55
C GLU A 400 26.74 -19.61 -1.29
N ASP A 401 27.94 -19.24 -0.84
CA ASP A 401 28.53 -19.70 0.42
C ASP A 401 27.76 -19.21 1.67
N GLU A 402 27.11 -18.06 1.60
CA GLU A 402 26.27 -17.51 2.66
C GLU A 402 24.87 -18.15 2.74
N LYS A 403 24.41 -18.77 1.64
CA LYS A 403 23.12 -19.49 1.57
C LYS A 403 23.19 -20.90 2.19
N THR A 404 24.35 -21.49 2.27
CA THR A 404 24.59 -22.87 2.70
C THR A 404 25.14 -23.02 4.11
N ALA A 405 25.42 -21.94 4.82
CA ALA A 405 25.87 -21.99 6.22
C ALA A 405 24.72 -22.41 7.13
N ALA A 406 24.43 -23.73 7.15
CA ALA A 406 23.67 -24.35 8.22
C ALA A 406 24.47 -24.18 9.53
N PRO A 407 23.81 -23.93 10.69
CA PRO A 407 24.51 -23.85 11.96
C PRO A 407 25.19 -25.22 12.21
N THR A 408 26.53 -25.23 12.19
CA THR A 408 27.28 -26.35 12.72
C THR A 408 26.80 -26.58 14.16
N LYS A 409 26.07 -27.70 14.37
CA LYS A 409 25.81 -28.19 15.71
C LYS A 409 27.17 -28.37 16.38
N SER A 410 27.53 -27.44 17.27
CA SER A 410 28.58 -27.67 18.25
C SER A 410 28.10 -28.80 19.15
N ALA A 411 28.85 -29.86 19.16
CA ALA A 411 28.68 -31.03 20.00
C ALA A 411 28.70 -30.71 21.48
#